data_e13edeaa663bcede957941178ef3cf1d
#
_entry.id   e13edeaa663bcede957941178ef3cf1d
#
_cell.length_a   1.000
_cell.length_b   1.000
_cell.length_c   1.000
_cell.angle_alpha   90.00
_cell.angle_beta   90.00
_cell.angle_gamma   90.00
#
_symmetry.space_group_name_H-M   'P 1'
#
loop_
_entity.id
_entity.type
_entity.pdbx_description
1 polymer ?
#
loop_
_entity_poly.entity_id
_entity_poly.type
_entity_poly.pdbx_seq_one_letter_code
_entity_poly.pdbx_strand_id
1 'polypeptide(L)'
;MTTWTIEELNRIGKAEELQIAALRRDDTMRKPVTIWVVRVGDDLYVRSVHGRTSGWFRGVQTRHEGQIRAGDVVKDVTFVEETDARVNEQIDNAYRTKYRRYAAGIVNTTLTPEARAATIKLVPHSTGS
;
A
#
# COMPACT_ATOMS: atom_id res chain seq x y z
N MET A 1 -0.41 19.44 -7.04
CA MET A 1 -0.28 18.59 -5.85
C MET A 1 -1.06 17.31 -6.02
N THR A 2 -0.42 16.20 -5.77
CA THR A 2 -1.00 14.88 -6.02
C THR A 2 -1.53 14.29 -4.72
N THR A 3 -2.83 14.46 -4.49
CA THR A 3 -3.50 13.92 -3.30
C THR A 3 -4.70 13.07 -3.71
N TRP A 4 -5.07 12.17 -2.83
CA TRP A 4 -6.28 11.38 -3.01
C TRP A 4 -7.52 12.27 -2.77
N THR A 5 -8.57 12.03 -3.53
CA THR A 5 -9.86 12.65 -3.24
C THR A 5 -10.49 11.94 -2.04
N ILE A 6 -11.44 12.60 -1.37
CA ILE A 6 -12.17 11.99 -0.26
C ILE A 6 -12.89 10.72 -0.71
N GLU A 7 -13.47 10.74 -1.91
CA GLU A 7 -14.15 9.58 -2.46
C GLU A 7 -13.19 8.40 -2.68
N GLU A 8 -12.02 8.67 -3.25
CA GLU A 8 -10.99 7.64 -3.45
C GLU A 8 -10.53 7.07 -2.10
N LEU A 9 -10.27 7.93 -1.12
CA LEU A 9 -9.86 7.50 0.21
C LEU A 9 -10.91 6.60 0.86
N ASN A 10 -12.18 6.95 0.72
CA ASN A 10 -13.27 6.18 1.29
C ASN A 10 -13.40 4.82 0.59
N ARG A 11 -13.34 4.79 -0.72
CA ARG A 11 -13.47 3.54 -1.48
C ARG A 11 -12.31 2.59 -1.23
N ILE A 12 -11.10 3.09 -1.33
CA ILE A 12 -9.91 2.26 -1.13
C ILE A 12 -9.75 1.89 0.34
N GLY A 13 -10.02 2.83 1.23
CA GLY A 13 -9.91 2.59 2.67
C GLY A 13 -10.86 1.52 3.19
N LYS A 14 -12.01 1.33 2.54
CA LYS A 14 -12.98 0.29 2.89
C LYS A 14 -12.74 -1.02 2.15
N ALA A 15 -11.95 -0.99 1.08
CA ALA A 15 -11.70 -2.20 0.31
C ALA A 15 -10.92 -3.21 1.16
N GLU A 16 -11.34 -4.46 1.12
CA GLU A 16 -10.66 -5.53 1.84
C GLU A 16 -9.25 -5.75 1.33
N GLU A 17 -9.11 -5.72 0.02
CA GLU A 17 -7.87 -6.03 -0.67
C GLU A 17 -7.58 -4.98 -1.71
N LEU A 18 -6.29 -4.86 -2.02
CA LEU A 18 -5.80 -3.98 -3.06
C LEU A 18 -4.87 -4.77 -3.96
N GLN A 19 -4.97 -4.56 -5.27
CA GLN A 19 -4.02 -5.12 -6.22
C GLN A 19 -2.96 -4.08 -6.53
N ILE A 20 -1.70 -4.47 -6.43
CA ILE A 20 -0.55 -3.60 -6.66
C ILE A 20 0.33 -4.20 -7.75
N ALA A 21 0.74 -3.38 -8.70
CA ALA A 21 1.63 -3.78 -9.78
C ALA A 21 2.67 -2.69 -10.01
N ALA A 22 3.94 -3.04 -9.87
CA ALA A 22 5.03 -2.11 -10.15
C ALA A 22 5.37 -2.13 -11.64
N LEU A 23 5.81 -0.99 -12.16
CA LEU A 23 6.34 -0.92 -13.52
C LEU A 23 7.74 -1.54 -13.58
N ARG A 24 8.03 -2.21 -14.68
CA ARG A 24 9.40 -2.64 -15.00
C ARG A 24 10.17 -1.47 -15.59
N ARG A 25 11.48 -1.62 -15.73
CA ARG A 25 12.33 -0.57 -16.32
C ARG A 25 11.94 -0.22 -17.75
N ASP A 26 11.35 -1.17 -18.48
CA ASP A 26 10.92 -0.95 -19.87
C ASP A 26 9.48 -0.42 -19.99
N ASP A 27 8.91 0.08 -18.88
CA ASP A 27 7.55 0.63 -18.79
C ASP A 27 6.43 -0.41 -18.90
N THR A 28 6.73 -1.69 -18.91
CA THR A 28 5.69 -2.70 -18.86
C THR A 28 5.27 -2.97 -17.40
N MET A 29 4.01 -3.35 -17.22
CA MET A 29 3.47 -3.62 -15.89
C MET A 29 3.81 -5.04 -15.44
N ARG A 30 4.28 -5.17 -14.20
CA ARG A 30 4.46 -6.49 -13.58
C ARG A 30 3.11 -7.10 -13.28
N LYS A 31 3.10 -8.43 -13.03
CA LYS A 31 1.87 -9.12 -12.63
C LYS A 31 1.35 -8.53 -11.31
N PRO A 32 0.05 -8.21 -11.21
CA PRO A 32 -0.50 -7.68 -9.96
C PRO A 32 -0.45 -8.68 -8.82
N VAL A 33 -0.27 -8.15 -7.61
CA VAL A 33 -0.27 -8.93 -6.37
C VAL A 33 -1.38 -8.39 -5.49
N THR A 34 -2.12 -9.28 -4.84
CA THR A 34 -3.20 -8.91 -3.93
C THR A 34 -2.66 -8.78 -2.51
N ILE A 35 -2.89 -7.63 -1.89
CA ILE A 35 -2.41 -7.32 -0.54
C ILE A 35 -3.48 -6.54 0.23
N TRP A 36 -3.27 -6.35 1.51
CA TRP A 36 -4.11 -5.50 2.34
C TRP A 36 -3.68 -4.05 2.23
N VAL A 37 -4.62 -3.14 2.47
CA VAL A 37 -4.39 -1.69 2.43
C VAL A 37 -5.03 -1.04 3.64
N VAL A 38 -4.41 0.00 4.18
CA VAL A 38 -4.98 0.79 5.27
C VAL A 38 -4.91 2.27 4.94
N ARG A 39 -5.86 3.01 5.51
CA ARG A 39 -5.91 4.47 5.44
C ARG A 39 -5.49 5.04 6.80
N VAL A 40 -4.58 6.03 6.76
CA VAL A 40 -4.22 6.82 7.93
C VAL A 40 -4.35 8.28 7.53
N GLY A 41 -5.35 8.97 8.07
CA GLY A 41 -5.63 10.34 7.67
C GLY A 41 -6.00 10.42 6.20
N ASP A 42 -5.25 11.19 5.45
CA ASP A 42 -5.47 11.38 4.01
C ASP A 42 -4.51 10.57 3.14
N ASP A 43 -3.85 9.59 3.73
CA ASP A 43 -2.87 8.76 3.04
C ASP A 43 -3.26 7.28 3.08
N LEU A 44 -2.77 6.55 2.09
CA LEU A 44 -2.97 5.11 1.96
C LEU A 44 -1.62 4.40 2.05
N TYR A 45 -1.60 3.29 2.78
CA TYR A 45 -0.37 2.53 3.03
C TYR A 45 -0.56 1.05 2.81
N VAL A 46 0.50 0.41 2.36
CA VAL A 46 0.57 -1.04 2.23
C VAL A 46 1.86 -1.55 2.84
N ARG A 47 1.90 -2.83 3.21
CA ARG A 47 3.10 -3.46 3.76
C ARG A 47 3.33 -4.81 3.11
N SER A 48 4.60 -5.15 2.91
CA SER A 48 4.99 -6.50 2.51
C SER A 48 5.16 -7.34 3.77
N VAL A 49 4.28 -8.33 3.96
CA VAL A 49 4.36 -9.21 5.13
C VAL A 49 5.61 -10.09 5.10
N HIS A 50 6.17 -10.31 3.93
CA HIS A 50 7.43 -11.05 3.77
C HIS A 50 8.66 -10.14 3.78
N GLY A 51 8.47 -8.86 4.10
CA GLY A 51 9.55 -7.90 4.22
C GLY A 51 10.09 -7.43 2.89
N ARG A 52 11.31 -6.93 2.93
CA ARG A 52 11.95 -6.28 1.77
C ARG A 52 12.41 -7.26 0.69
N THR A 53 12.36 -8.55 0.95
CA THR A 53 12.80 -9.59 0.01
C THR A 53 11.67 -10.15 -0.86
N SER A 54 10.41 -9.77 -0.60
CA SER A 54 9.31 -10.23 -1.43
C SER A 54 9.44 -9.71 -2.86
N GLY A 55 8.92 -10.48 -3.81
CA GLY A 55 9.06 -10.14 -5.23
C GLY A 55 8.44 -8.80 -5.58
N TRP A 56 7.22 -8.53 -5.10
CA TRP A 56 6.55 -7.28 -5.43
C TRP A 56 7.24 -6.06 -4.79
N PHE A 57 7.78 -6.22 -3.58
CA PHE A 57 8.47 -5.12 -2.92
C PHE A 57 9.77 -4.78 -3.64
N ARG A 58 10.50 -5.80 -4.09
CA ARG A 58 11.71 -5.60 -4.88
C ARG A 58 11.41 -4.90 -6.19
N GLY A 59 10.27 -5.22 -6.81
CA GLY A 59 9.80 -4.52 -8.01
C GLY A 59 9.53 -3.05 -7.73
N VAL A 60 8.92 -2.74 -6.59
CA VAL A 60 8.67 -1.36 -6.16
C VAL A 60 9.99 -0.59 -5.98
N GLN A 61 11.01 -1.25 -5.42
CA GLN A 61 12.32 -0.62 -5.22
C GLN A 61 13.09 -0.39 -6.52
N THR A 62 12.86 -1.22 -7.52
CA THR A 62 13.52 -1.08 -8.82
C THR A 62 13.04 0.16 -9.55
N ARG A 63 11.73 0.41 -9.51
CA ARG A 63 11.14 1.60 -10.09
C ARG A 63 9.97 2.01 -9.19
N HIS A 64 10.03 3.16 -8.60
CA HIS A 64 9.06 3.60 -7.58
C HIS A 64 7.73 4.06 -8.18
N GLU A 65 7.29 3.42 -9.25
CA GLU A 65 6.04 3.74 -9.94
C GLU A 65 5.28 2.49 -10.30
N GLY A 66 3.96 2.60 -10.32
CA GLY A 66 3.10 1.49 -10.73
C GLY A 66 1.64 1.88 -10.70
N GLN A 67 0.80 0.88 -10.51
CA GLN A 67 -0.65 1.07 -10.51
C GLN A 67 -1.26 0.27 -9.36
N ILE A 68 -2.31 0.85 -8.78
CA ILE A 68 -3.12 0.11 -7.78
C ILE A 68 -4.56 0.02 -8.26
N ARG A 69 -5.25 -1.01 -7.78
CA ARG A 69 -6.68 -1.20 -8.01
C ARG A 69 -7.33 -1.63 -6.70
N ALA A 70 -8.32 -0.90 -6.25
CA ALA A 70 -9.09 -1.23 -5.06
C ALA A 70 -10.39 -0.42 -5.06
N GLY A 71 -11.49 -1.02 -4.59
CA GLY A 71 -12.76 -0.32 -4.42
C GLY A 71 -13.25 0.40 -5.68
N ASP A 72 -13.10 -0.22 -6.84
CA ASP A 72 -13.44 0.34 -8.15
C ASP A 72 -12.58 1.53 -8.58
N VAL A 73 -11.50 1.78 -7.87
CA VAL A 73 -10.53 2.82 -8.25
C VAL A 73 -9.31 2.16 -8.87
N VAL A 74 -8.90 2.66 -10.03
CA VAL A 74 -7.65 2.28 -10.70
C VAL A 74 -6.83 3.55 -10.81
N LYS A 75 -5.61 3.53 -10.27
CA LYS A 75 -4.81 4.75 -10.20
C LYS A 75 -3.34 4.46 -10.38
N ASP A 76 -2.68 5.28 -11.19
CA ASP A 76 -1.22 5.28 -11.26
C ASP A 76 -0.67 5.96 -10.02
N VAL A 77 0.37 5.37 -9.44
CA VAL A 77 0.92 5.86 -8.17
C VAL A 77 2.44 5.86 -8.18
N THR A 78 2.98 6.69 -7.32
CA THR A 78 4.39 6.63 -6.92
C THR A 78 4.46 5.91 -5.58
N PHE A 79 5.43 5.04 -5.42
CA PHE A 79 5.64 4.28 -4.19
C PHE A 79 6.72 4.97 -3.36
N VAL A 80 6.37 5.41 -2.16
CA VAL A 80 7.30 6.09 -1.26
C VAL A 80 7.46 5.26 0.01
N GLU A 81 8.69 4.89 0.35
CA GLU A 81 8.92 4.14 1.58
C GLU A 81 8.63 5.03 2.79
N GLU A 82 7.85 4.48 3.73
CA GLU A 82 7.52 5.18 4.96
C GLU A 82 8.41 4.69 6.10
N THR A 83 9.24 5.57 6.63
CA THR A 83 10.21 5.22 7.68
C THR A 83 9.95 5.92 9.00
N ASP A 84 8.99 6.84 9.06
CA ASP A 84 8.67 7.55 10.30
C ASP A 84 8.05 6.61 11.33
N ALA A 85 8.60 6.58 12.54
CA ALA A 85 8.17 5.68 13.59
C ALA A 85 6.73 5.96 14.06
N ARG A 86 6.32 7.22 14.13
CA ARG A 86 4.96 7.59 14.55
C ARG A 86 3.95 7.17 13.51
N VAL A 87 4.25 7.39 12.24
CA VAL A 87 3.38 7.00 11.15
C VAL A 87 3.25 5.47 11.13
N ASN A 88 4.34 4.75 11.29
CA ASN A 88 4.32 3.29 11.35
C ASN A 88 3.47 2.77 12.52
N GLU A 89 3.49 3.46 13.66
CA GLU A 89 2.64 3.10 14.80
C GLU A 89 1.15 3.32 14.46
N GLN A 90 0.83 4.41 13.79
CA GLN A 90 -0.54 4.68 13.34
C GLN A 90 -0.99 3.64 12.31
N ILE A 91 -0.09 3.22 11.43
CA ILE A 91 -0.36 2.16 10.46
C ILE A 91 -0.64 0.84 11.17
N ASP A 92 0.14 0.49 12.20
CA ASP A 92 -0.10 -0.70 13.02
C ASP A 92 -1.53 -0.70 13.57
N ASN A 93 -1.94 0.43 14.14
CA ASN A 93 -3.28 0.57 14.72
C ASN A 93 -4.37 0.46 13.63
N ALA A 94 -4.11 1.01 12.46
CA ALA A 94 -5.04 0.93 11.33
C ALA A 94 -5.24 -0.53 10.88
N TYR A 95 -4.17 -1.32 10.83
CA TYR A 95 -4.28 -2.75 10.50
C TYR A 95 -5.08 -3.50 11.56
N ARG A 96 -4.80 -3.25 12.85
CA ARG A 96 -5.53 -3.90 13.94
C ARG A 96 -7.02 -3.58 13.90
N THR A 97 -7.36 -2.35 13.61
CA THR A 97 -8.75 -1.89 13.59
C THR A 97 -9.50 -2.41 12.37
N LYS A 98 -8.92 -2.24 11.18
CA LYS A 98 -9.60 -2.61 9.94
C LYS A 98 -9.79 -4.12 9.79
N TYR A 99 -8.79 -4.90 10.20
CA TYR A 99 -8.77 -6.34 9.99
C TYR A 99 -9.02 -7.14 11.28
N ARG A 100 -9.63 -6.51 12.28
CA ARG A 100 -9.88 -7.13 13.60
C ARG A 100 -10.72 -8.39 13.58
N ARG A 101 -11.49 -8.62 12.51
CA ARG A 101 -12.31 -9.84 12.38
C ARG A 101 -11.48 -11.07 11.99
N TYR A 102 -10.26 -10.86 11.53
CA TYR A 102 -9.36 -11.95 11.20
C TYR A 102 -8.65 -12.45 12.46
N ALA A 103 -8.16 -13.70 12.41
CA ALA A 103 -7.40 -14.25 13.52
C ALA A 103 -6.19 -13.37 13.82
N ALA A 104 -5.89 -13.22 15.13
CA ALA A 104 -4.80 -12.37 15.57
C ALA A 104 -3.46 -12.72 14.91
N GLY A 105 -3.20 -14.02 14.72
CA GLY A 105 -1.97 -14.46 14.07
C GLY A 105 -1.82 -13.95 12.64
N ILE A 106 -2.94 -13.83 11.91
CA ILE A 106 -2.92 -13.31 10.54
C ILE A 106 -2.66 -11.80 10.56
N VAL A 107 -3.36 -11.06 11.42
CA VAL A 107 -3.17 -9.62 11.55
C VAL A 107 -1.74 -9.31 11.99
N ASN A 108 -1.20 -10.09 12.91
CA ASN A 108 0.15 -9.88 13.42
C ASN A 108 1.24 -10.01 12.36
N THR A 109 0.98 -10.69 11.24
CA THR A 109 1.95 -10.75 10.14
C THR A 109 2.23 -9.38 9.53
N THR A 110 1.29 -8.44 9.67
CA THR A 110 1.45 -7.06 9.17
C THR A 110 2.18 -6.17 10.19
N LEU A 111 2.41 -6.66 11.40
CA LEU A 111 2.93 -5.87 12.52
C LEU A 111 4.36 -6.26 12.91
N THR A 112 4.98 -7.17 12.17
CA THR A 112 6.35 -7.62 12.44
C THR A 112 7.37 -6.53 12.08
N PRO A 113 8.57 -6.58 12.63
CA PRO A 113 9.64 -5.66 12.23
C PRO A 113 9.92 -5.72 10.73
N GLU A 114 9.85 -6.91 10.13
CA GLU A 114 10.06 -7.10 8.69
C GLU A 114 8.99 -6.37 7.87
N ALA A 115 7.72 -6.49 8.27
CA ALA A 115 6.61 -5.82 7.59
C ALA A 115 6.72 -4.30 7.75
N ARG A 116 7.05 -3.83 8.94
CA ARG A 116 7.25 -2.39 9.18
C ARG A 116 8.38 -1.83 8.31
N ALA A 117 9.47 -2.57 8.16
CA ALA A 117 10.59 -2.15 7.30
C ALA A 117 10.21 -2.12 5.81
N ALA A 118 9.09 -2.71 5.45
CA ALA A 118 8.60 -2.76 4.07
C ALA A 118 7.24 -2.04 3.96
N THR A 119 7.13 -0.86 4.52
CA THR A 119 5.93 -0.02 4.48
C THR A 119 6.03 0.99 3.35
N ILE A 120 4.99 1.06 2.54
CA ILE A 120 4.93 1.93 1.36
C ILE A 120 3.72 2.85 1.48
N LYS A 121 3.96 4.14 1.26
CA LYS A 121 2.92 5.15 1.09
C LYS A 121 2.57 5.20 -0.40
N LEU A 122 1.30 5.14 -0.72
CA LEU A 122 0.81 5.22 -2.09
C LEU A 122 0.49 6.68 -2.43
N VAL A 123 1.25 7.27 -3.33
CA VAL A 123 1.05 8.67 -3.74
C VAL A 123 0.43 8.69 -5.13
N PRO A 124 -0.81 9.19 -5.28
CA PRO A 124 -1.48 9.17 -6.58
C PRO A 124 -0.84 10.15 -7.55
N HIS A 125 -0.81 9.76 -8.82
CA HIS A 125 -0.42 10.70 -9.88
C HIS A 125 -1.58 11.61 -10.18
N SER A 126 -1.27 12.85 -10.54
CA SER A 126 -2.28 13.80 -10.95
C SER A 126 -2.91 13.34 -12.28
N THR A 127 -4.24 13.36 -12.35
CA THR A 127 -4.96 13.09 -13.59
C THR A 127 -5.28 14.40 -14.29
N GLY A 128 -5.23 14.40 -15.62
CA GLY A 128 -5.57 15.57 -16.41
C GLY A 128 -4.49 16.65 -16.45
N SER A 129 -3.32 16.29 -16.03
CA SER A 129 -2.17 17.19 -16.10
C SER A 129 -1.62 17.26 -17.52
#